data_3c44c38cd439c2ee2868400f294f1856
#
_entry.id   3c44c38cd439c2ee2868400f294f1856
#
_cell.length_a   1.000
_cell.length_b   1.000
_cell.length_c   1.000
_cell.angle_alpha   90.00
_cell.angle_beta   90.00
_cell.angle_gamma   90.00
#
_symmetry.space_group_name_H-M   'P 1'
#
loop_
_entity.id
_entity.type
_entity.pdbx_description
1 polymer ?
#
loop_
_entity_poly.entity_id
_entity_poly.type
_entity_poly.pdbx_seq_one_letter_code
_entity_poly.pdbx_strand_id
1 'polypeptide(L)'
;MSPSVFLSASVPLPPPSRHERYFKTADQIAIRDSIRALVSAVIPPGSIVFGGHPAITPMVRLLVLNKGLLVAPHIFLFQSRFFEKDFPAEVRDFENLVVVDAVSEDQERNLRVMREVMIASQDFAAGVFIGGMEGVEEEFEMFRAMHPKKPAYPIASTGAAALSLFERYMPERRELLDDLRYLSLFRRLLGIEP
;
A
#
# COMPACT_ATOMS: atom_id res chain seq x y z
N MET A 1 -14.66 -1.51 -16.21
CA MET A 1 -13.49 -0.63 -16.04
C MET A 1 -12.42 -1.37 -15.28
N SER A 2 -11.16 -1.21 -15.66
CA SER A 2 -10.04 -1.83 -14.95
C SER A 2 -9.91 -1.22 -13.55
N PRO A 3 -9.80 -2.04 -12.47
CA PRO A 3 -9.76 -1.49 -11.11
C PRO A 3 -8.46 -0.76 -10.84
N SER A 4 -8.54 0.45 -10.30
CA SER A 4 -7.41 1.13 -9.66
C SER A 4 -7.48 0.88 -8.15
N VAL A 5 -6.39 0.41 -7.55
CA VAL A 5 -6.31 0.07 -6.12
C VAL A 5 -5.27 0.94 -5.43
N PHE A 6 -5.67 1.56 -4.33
CA PHE A 6 -4.75 2.22 -3.43
C PHE A 6 -4.07 1.17 -2.54
N LEU A 7 -2.74 1.15 -2.54
CA LEU A 7 -1.94 0.28 -1.68
C LEU A 7 -1.19 1.11 -0.64
N SER A 8 -1.47 0.88 0.62
CA SER A 8 -0.67 1.37 1.75
C SER A 8 0.02 0.19 2.41
N ALA A 9 1.34 0.16 2.38
CA ALA A 9 2.10 -0.96 2.93
C ALA A 9 3.49 -0.54 3.39
N SER A 10 3.92 -1.08 4.52
CA SER A 10 5.31 -0.98 4.97
C SER A 10 5.71 -2.15 5.88
N VAL A 11 7.00 -2.34 6.07
CA VAL A 11 7.57 -3.38 6.93
C VAL A 11 8.18 -2.71 8.16
N PRO A 12 7.70 -2.99 9.37
CA PRO A 12 8.28 -2.43 10.59
C PRO A 12 9.74 -2.88 10.77
N LEU A 13 10.57 -1.95 11.21
CA LEU A 13 11.96 -2.25 11.56
C LEU A 13 12.06 -2.97 12.90
N PRO A 14 13.04 -3.89 13.04
CA PRO A 14 13.29 -4.57 14.31
C PRO A 14 13.74 -3.59 15.42
N PRO A 15 13.58 -3.96 16.69
CA PRO A 15 14.12 -3.19 17.81
C PRO A 15 15.67 -3.11 17.75
N PRO A 16 16.26 -2.01 18.29
CA PRO A 16 15.58 -0.86 18.90
C PRO A 16 15.06 0.11 17.82
N SER A 17 13.76 0.31 17.78
CA SER A 17 13.13 1.29 16.88
C SER A 17 11.87 1.86 17.50
N ARG A 18 11.44 3.04 17.03
CA ARG A 18 10.16 3.65 17.42
C ARG A 18 8.95 2.80 17.01
N HIS A 19 9.17 1.81 16.16
CA HIS A 19 8.12 0.97 15.58
C HIS A 19 7.96 -0.40 16.29
N GLU A 20 8.56 -0.58 17.48
CA GLU A 20 8.56 -1.85 18.21
C GLU A 20 7.16 -2.45 18.41
N ARG A 21 6.16 -1.61 18.69
CA ARG A 21 4.77 -2.06 18.88
C ARG A 21 4.21 -2.77 17.64
N TYR A 22 4.55 -2.30 16.44
CA TYR A 22 4.12 -2.90 15.18
C TYR A 22 4.95 -4.14 14.84
N PHE A 23 6.25 -4.09 15.14
CA PHE A 23 7.16 -5.20 14.87
C PHE A 23 6.76 -6.49 15.62
N LYS A 24 6.23 -6.36 16.85
CA LYS A 24 5.81 -7.50 17.68
C LYS A 24 4.74 -8.38 17.02
N THR A 25 3.89 -7.82 16.20
CA THR A 25 2.79 -8.54 15.53
C THR A 25 3.00 -8.69 14.03
N ALA A 26 4.00 -8.01 13.45
CA ALA A 26 4.26 -8.05 12.03
C ALA A 26 4.70 -9.43 11.56
N ASP A 27 4.01 -9.98 10.57
CA ASP A 27 4.45 -11.15 9.82
C ASP A 27 5.04 -10.72 8.48
N GLN A 28 6.37 -10.66 8.39
CA GLN A 28 7.08 -10.19 7.19
C GLN A 28 6.84 -11.10 5.98
N ILE A 29 6.62 -12.41 6.19
CA ILE A 29 6.31 -13.36 5.13
C ILE A 29 4.90 -13.07 4.61
N ALA A 30 3.93 -12.95 5.51
CA ALA A 30 2.56 -12.61 5.17
C ALA A 30 2.44 -11.26 4.45
N ILE A 31 3.19 -10.22 4.90
CA ILE A 31 3.27 -8.92 4.23
C ILE A 31 3.73 -9.10 2.78
N ARG A 32 4.86 -9.78 2.56
CA ARG A 32 5.41 -10.01 1.22
C ARG A 32 4.45 -10.81 0.34
N ASP A 33 3.89 -11.89 0.86
CA ASP A 33 3.04 -12.79 0.07
C ASP A 33 1.68 -12.14 -0.25
N SER A 34 1.15 -11.33 0.65
CA SER A 34 -0.05 -10.54 0.43
C SER A 34 0.18 -9.48 -0.67
N ILE A 35 1.30 -8.75 -0.68
CA ILE A 35 1.63 -7.80 -1.75
C ILE A 35 1.78 -8.52 -3.10
N ARG A 36 2.47 -9.67 -3.15
CA ARG A 36 2.59 -10.47 -4.36
C ARG A 36 1.23 -10.90 -4.92
N ALA A 37 0.36 -11.33 -4.03
CA ALA A 37 -0.99 -11.75 -4.39
C ALA A 37 -1.84 -10.57 -4.89
N LEU A 38 -1.74 -9.39 -4.24
CA LEU A 38 -2.44 -8.19 -4.69
C LEU A 38 -2.01 -7.77 -6.10
N VAL A 39 -0.69 -7.67 -6.34
CA VAL A 39 -0.15 -7.37 -7.68
C VAL A 39 -0.64 -8.40 -8.70
N SER A 40 -0.67 -9.69 -8.32
CA SER A 40 -1.12 -10.77 -9.21
C SER A 40 -2.63 -10.75 -9.47
N ALA A 41 -3.43 -10.29 -8.52
CA ALA A 41 -4.88 -10.16 -8.71
C ALA A 41 -5.26 -8.95 -9.56
N VAL A 42 -4.59 -7.81 -9.33
CA VAL A 42 -4.95 -6.52 -9.93
C VAL A 42 -4.34 -6.35 -11.32
N ILE A 43 -3.13 -6.83 -11.55
CA ILE A 43 -2.34 -6.55 -12.76
C ILE A 43 -2.14 -7.81 -13.63
N PRO A 44 -2.49 -7.80 -14.93
CA PRO A 44 -3.45 -6.92 -15.53
C PRO A 44 -4.88 -7.29 -15.10
N PRO A 45 -5.92 -6.51 -15.36
CA PRO A 45 -6.00 -5.32 -16.21
C PRO A 45 -5.89 -3.98 -15.44
N GLY A 46 -5.79 -4.03 -14.13
CA GLY A 46 -5.87 -2.85 -13.28
C GLY A 46 -4.55 -2.13 -13.04
N SER A 47 -4.58 -1.21 -12.07
CA SER A 47 -3.43 -0.43 -11.63
C SER A 47 -3.34 -0.36 -10.10
N ILE A 48 -2.14 -0.10 -9.60
CA ILE A 48 -1.86 0.13 -8.18
C ILE A 48 -1.21 1.50 -8.02
N VAL A 49 -1.72 2.27 -7.05
CA VAL A 49 -1.17 3.56 -6.62
C VAL A 49 -0.62 3.41 -5.21
N PHE A 50 0.61 3.83 -4.96
CA PHE A 50 1.23 3.73 -3.63
C PHE A 50 2.34 4.76 -3.40
N GLY A 51 2.68 5.02 -2.13
CA GLY A 51 3.64 6.03 -1.70
C GLY A 51 5.10 5.59 -1.72
N GLY A 52 5.38 4.37 -2.17
CA GLY A 52 6.74 3.82 -2.16
C GLY A 52 7.26 3.49 -0.76
N HIS A 53 8.02 2.41 -0.69
CA HIS A 53 8.74 2.00 0.53
C HIS A 53 9.98 1.20 0.10
N PRO A 54 11.16 1.41 0.72
CA PRO A 54 12.40 0.76 0.28
C PRO A 54 12.32 -0.78 0.12
N ALA A 55 11.57 -1.46 1.01
CA ALA A 55 11.39 -2.91 0.93
C ALA A 55 10.31 -3.37 -0.06
N ILE A 56 9.40 -2.48 -0.50
CA ILE A 56 8.21 -2.85 -1.28
C ILE A 56 8.33 -2.39 -2.73
N THR A 57 8.83 -1.18 -2.96
CA THR A 57 8.95 -0.59 -4.30
C THR A 57 9.70 -1.48 -5.29
N PRO A 58 10.90 -2.03 -4.97
CA PRO A 58 11.60 -2.93 -5.88
C PRO A 58 10.83 -4.22 -6.15
N MET A 59 10.15 -4.75 -5.12
CA MET A 59 9.36 -5.98 -5.25
C MET A 59 8.17 -5.79 -6.17
N VAL A 60 7.41 -4.72 -6.02
CA VAL A 60 6.25 -4.42 -6.90
C VAL A 60 6.70 -4.30 -8.35
N ARG A 61 7.78 -3.57 -8.61
CA ARG A 61 8.35 -3.43 -9.94
C ARG A 61 8.72 -4.79 -10.53
N LEU A 62 9.50 -5.58 -9.80
CA LEU A 62 9.94 -6.90 -10.26
C LEU A 62 8.77 -7.84 -10.56
N LEU A 63 7.71 -7.81 -9.76
CA LEU A 63 6.52 -8.64 -9.97
C LEU A 63 5.79 -8.30 -11.29
N VAL A 64 5.73 -7.03 -11.67
CA VAL A 64 5.14 -6.61 -12.95
C VAL A 64 6.03 -7.05 -14.12
N LEU A 65 7.34 -6.83 -14.03
CA LEU A 65 8.30 -7.24 -15.07
C LEU A 65 8.32 -8.76 -15.28
N ASN A 66 8.23 -9.54 -14.20
CA ASN A 66 8.19 -11.01 -14.29
C ASN A 66 6.91 -11.55 -14.97
N LYS A 67 5.88 -10.71 -15.08
CA LYS A 67 4.67 -11.02 -15.90
C LYS A 67 4.86 -10.68 -17.39
N GLY A 68 6.02 -10.16 -17.78
CA GLY A 68 6.27 -9.68 -19.14
C GLY A 68 5.54 -8.39 -19.48
N LEU A 69 5.14 -7.61 -18.46
CA LEU A 69 4.40 -6.37 -18.61
C LEU A 69 5.31 -5.15 -18.43
N LEU A 70 4.95 -4.05 -19.07
CA LEU A 70 5.52 -2.74 -18.75
C LEU A 70 5.02 -2.29 -17.37
N VAL A 71 5.85 -1.57 -16.62
CA VAL A 71 5.46 -1.02 -15.32
C VAL A 71 4.38 0.05 -15.47
N ALA A 72 4.56 0.98 -16.40
CA ALA A 72 3.47 1.80 -16.90
C ALA A 72 2.60 0.96 -17.88
N PRO A 73 1.30 1.04 -17.87
CA PRO A 73 0.42 1.94 -17.12
C PRO A 73 -0.12 1.37 -15.80
N HIS A 74 0.54 0.38 -15.23
CA HIS A 74 -0.03 -0.38 -14.11
C HIS A 74 0.35 0.14 -12.74
N ILE A 75 1.50 0.83 -12.61
CA ILE A 75 1.99 1.32 -11.33
C ILE A 75 2.13 2.84 -11.35
N PHE A 76 1.53 3.48 -10.34
CA PHE A 76 1.67 4.91 -10.07
C PHE A 76 2.35 5.07 -8.71
N LEU A 77 3.57 5.60 -8.74
CA LEU A 77 4.40 5.79 -7.55
C LEU A 77 4.43 7.26 -7.16
N PHE A 78 4.06 7.54 -5.92
CA PHE A 78 4.11 8.90 -5.36
C PHE A 78 5.29 9.01 -4.39
N GLN A 79 6.02 10.11 -4.50
CA GLN A 79 7.16 10.42 -3.63
C GLN A 79 7.14 11.90 -3.25
N SER A 80 7.60 12.24 -2.04
CA SER A 80 7.80 13.63 -1.67
C SER A 80 9.21 14.08 -2.05
N ARG A 81 9.32 15.24 -2.71
CA ARG A 81 10.62 15.87 -3.05
C ARG A 81 11.48 16.12 -1.82
N PHE A 82 10.88 16.22 -0.64
CA PHE A 82 11.62 16.33 0.61
C PHE A 82 12.66 15.21 0.77
N PHE A 83 12.36 14.00 0.28
CA PHE A 83 13.24 12.83 0.37
C PHE A 83 13.99 12.52 -0.93
N GLU A 84 14.04 13.43 -1.90
CA GLU A 84 14.59 13.15 -3.23
C GLU A 84 16.03 12.63 -3.20
N LYS A 85 16.82 13.06 -2.20
CA LYS A 85 18.20 12.60 -2.02
C LYS A 85 18.31 11.15 -1.56
N ASP A 86 17.25 10.64 -0.93
CA ASP A 86 17.19 9.30 -0.34
C ASP A 86 16.40 8.31 -1.23
N PHE A 87 15.96 8.75 -2.43
CA PHE A 87 15.24 7.87 -3.33
C PHE A 87 16.11 6.70 -3.78
N PRO A 88 15.63 5.45 -3.61
CA PRO A 88 16.27 4.30 -4.24
C PRO A 88 16.44 4.50 -5.75
N ALA A 89 17.51 3.94 -6.32
CA ALA A 89 17.78 4.08 -7.76
C ALA A 89 16.59 3.58 -8.61
N GLU A 90 15.92 2.54 -8.16
CA GLU A 90 14.77 1.91 -8.82
C GLU A 90 13.54 2.83 -8.93
N VAL A 91 13.45 3.87 -8.11
CA VAL A 91 12.35 4.86 -8.19
C VAL A 91 12.33 5.56 -9.55
N ARG A 92 13.51 5.78 -10.14
CA ARG A 92 13.66 6.43 -11.46
C ARG A 92 13.17 5.58 -12.63
N ASP A 93 12.98 4.27 -12.39
CA ASP A 93 12.50 3.32 -13.40
C ASP A 93 10.97 3.30 -13.53
N PHE A 94 10.26 4.07 -12.69
CA PHE A 94 8.82 4.18 -12.77
C PHE A 94 8.41 5.35 -13.67
N GLU A 95 7.83 5.03 -14.82
CA GLU A 95 7.36 6.04 -15.78
C GLU A 95 6.24 6.93 -15.22
N ASN A 96 5.40 6.39 -14.33
CA ASN A 96 4.35 7.12 -13.62
C ASN A 96 4.81 7.52 -12.20
N LEU A 97 6.04 8.03 -12.09
CA LEU A 97 6.53 8.65 -10.87
C LEU A 97 5.96 10.06 -10.73
N VAL A 98 5.23 10.30 -9.65
CA VAL A 98 4.74 11.63 -9.26
C VAL A 98 5.55 12.12 -8.07
N VAL A 99 6.37 13.14 -8.28
CA VAL A 99 7.14 13.79 -7.22
C VAL A 99 6.37 15.02 -6.75
N VAL A 100 5.85 14.95 -5.52
CA VAL A 100 5.12 16.06 -4.88
C VAL A 100 6.12 17.03 -4.26
N ASP A 101 6.00 18.31 -4.57
CA ASP A 101 6.93 19.33 -4.09
C ASP A 101 6.90 19.46 -2.58
N ALA A 102 8.09 19.74 -2.00
CA ALA A 102 8.20 20.03 -0.58
C ALA A 102 7.57 21.39 -0.27
N VAL A 103 6.75 21.45 0.78
CA VAL A 103 6.03 22.65 1.21
C VAL A 103 6.61 23.27 2.50
N SER A 104 7.52 22.57 3.16
CA SER A 104 8.15 23.01 4.41
C SER A 104 9.43 22.23 4.70
N GLU A 105 10.15 22.64 5.76
CA GLU A 105 11.27 21.90 6.34
C GLU A 105 10.81 20.75 7.28
N ASP A 106 9.51 20.63 7.53
CA ASP A 106 8.92 19.61 8.39
C ASP A 106 8.59 18.34 7.60
N GLN A 107 9.17 17.21 8.02
CA GLN A 107 9.01 15.92 7.38
C GLN A 107 7.55 15.44 7.37
N GLU A 108 6.86 15.55 8.51
CA GLU A 108 5.50 15.02 8.65
C GLU A 108 4.52 15.80 7.79
N ARG A 109 4.70 17.13 7.73
CA ARG A 109 3.90 17.98 6.85
C ARG A 109 4.09 17.64 5.38
N ASN A 110 5.32 17.39 4.93
CA ASN A 110 5.58 16.99 3.55
C ASN A 110 5.00 15.62 3.21
N LEU A 111 5.10 14.66 4.13
CA LEU A 111 4.47 13.35 3.98
C LEU A 111 2.95 13.46 3.90
N ARG A 112 2.34 14.28 4.73
CA ARG A 112 0.90 14.50 4.72
C ARG A 112 0.43 15.07 3.39
N VAL A 113 1.09 16.10 2.86
CA VAL A 113 0.75 16.70 1.56
C VAL A 113 0.89 15.67 0.44
N MET A 114 1.97 14.88 0.43
CA MET A 114 2.14 13.79 -0.55
C MET A 114 1.00 12.77 -0.46
N ARG A 115 0.61 12.33 0.75
CA ARG A 115 -0.51 11.41 0.97
C ARG A 115 -1.83 11.97 0.47
N GLU A 116 -2.12 13.25 0.74
CA GLU A 116 -3.32 13.94 0.25
C GLU A 116 -3.39 13.92 -1.28
N VAL A 117 -2.30 14.29 -1.94
CA VAL A 117 -2.23 14.28 -3.42
C VAL A 117 -2.38 12.86 -3.97
N MET A 118 -1.71 11.89 -3.36
CA MET A 118 -1.74 10.48 -3.77
C MET A 118 -3.15 9.89 -3.63
N ILE A 119 -3.79 10.08 -2.49
CA ILE A 119 -5.12 9.53 -2.22
C ILE A 119 -6.21 10.23 -3.05
N ALA A 120 -6.02 11.52 -3.40
CA ALA A 120 -6.92 12.26 -4.29
C ALA A 120 -6.73 11.93 -5.78
N SER A 121 -5.67 11.22 -6.17
CA SER A 121 -5.21 11.13 -7.57
C SER A 121 -6.16 10.37 -8.49
N GLN A 122 -6.97 9.45 -7.98
CA GLN A 122 -7.83 8.59 -8.78
C GLN A 122 -9.15 8.23 -8.06
N ASP A 123 -10.13 7.75 -8.82
CA ASP A 123 -11.33 7.11 -8.27
C ASP A 123 -11.02 5.61 -8.04
N PHE A 124 -10.58 5.28 -6.85
CA PHE A 124 -10.17 3.92 -6.49
C PHE A 124 -11.36 2.96 -6.40
N ALA A 125 -11.14 1.71 -6.80
CA ALA A 125 -12.06 0.61 -6.52
C ALA A 125 -12.03 0.24 -5.04
N ALA A 126 -10.86 0.27 -4.41
CA ALA A 126 -10.65 -0.01 -3.00
C ALA A 126 -9.30 0.53 -2.51
N GLY A 127 -9.16 0.69 -1.18
CA GLY A 127 -7.88 0.80 -0.48
C GLY A 127 -7.51 -0.54 0.16
N VAL A 128 -6.25 -0.96 0.03
CA VAL A 128 -5.70 -2.17 0.65
C VAL A 128 -4.52 -1.78 1.54
N PHE A 129 -4.58 -2.20 2.81
CA PHE A 129 -3.62 -1.81 3.85
C PHE A 129 -2.93 -3.06 4.40
N ILE A 130 -1.60 -3.15 4.26
CA ILE A 130 -0.83 -4.37 4.52
C ILE A 130 0.32 -4.08 5.47
N GLY A 131 0.38 -4.81 6.61
CA GLY A 131 1.40 -4.62 7.63
C GLY A 131 1.39 -3.19 8.17
N GLY A 132 2.53 -2.52 8.10
CA GLY A 132 2.61 -1.09 8.26
C GLY A 132 2.92 -0.56 9.65
N MET A 133 3.00 0.75 9.72
CA MET A 133 3.29 1.54 10.92
C MET A 133 2.33 2.73 10.95
N GLU A 134 2.66 3.80 11.71
CA GLU A 134 1.83 5.00 11.84
C GLU A 134 1.35 5.55 10.49
N GLY A 135 2.22 5.56 9.47
CA GLY A 135 1.87 6.05 8.15
C GLY A 135 0.73 5.29 7.49
N VAL A 136 0.64 3.97 7.72
CA VAL A 136 -0.47 3.14 7.21
C VAL A 136 -1.77 3.44 7.96
N GLU A 137 -1.70 3.71 9.28
CA GLU A 137 -2.89 4.15 10.04
C GLU A 137 -3.40 5.51 9.53
N GLU A 138 -2.51 6.48 9.31
CA GLU A 138 -2.87 7.78 8.76
C GLU A 138 -3.48 7.68 7.36
N GLU A 139 -2.84 6.93 6.47
CA GLU A 139 -3.34 6.73 5.10
C GLU A 139 -4.70 6.03 5.07
N PHE A 140 -4.96 5.12 6.01
CA PHE A 140 -6.27 4.48 6.16
C PHE A 140 -7.36 5.50 6.53
N GLU A 141 -7.10 6.35 7.52
CA GLU A 141 -8.07 7.38 7.95
C GLU A 141 -8.30 8.41 6.83
N MET A 142 -7.23 8.84 6.14
CA MET A 142 -7.33 9.76 5.02
C MET A 142 -8.13 9.14 3.86
N PHE A 143 -7.84 7.87 3.52
CA PHE A 143 -8.57 7.16 2.47
C PHE A 143 -10.07 7.08 2.77
N ARG A 144 -10.44 6.70 3.99
CA ARG A 144 -11.84 6.64 4.40
C ARG A 144 -12.54 7.99 4.38
N ALA A 145 -11.85 9.04 4.77
CA ALA A 145 -12.40 10.41 4.74
C ALA A 145 -12.60 10.92 3.30
N MET A 146 -11.66 10.66 2.40
CA MET A 146 -11.69 11.14 1.02
C MET A 146 -12.56 10.25 0.10
N HIS A 147 -12.66 8.95 0.41
CA HIS A 147 -13.41 7.96 -0.36
C HIS A 147 -14.46 7.22 0.52
N PRO A 148 -15.45 7.92 1.11
CA PRO A 148 -16.34 7.33 2.11
C PRO A 148 -17.24 6.21 1.59
N LYS A 149 -17.36 6.08 0.26
CA LYS A 149 -18.15 5.02 -0.40
C LYS A 149 -17.30 3.85 -0.89
N LYS A 150 -15.98 3.94 -0.78
CA LYS A 150 -15.07 2.90 -1.25
C LYS A 150 -14.63 2.01 -0.09
N PRO A 151 -14.50 0.71 -0.30
CA PRO A 151 -14.01 -0.18 0.74
C PRO A 151 -12.53 0.08 1.06
N ALA A 152 -12.20 -0.03 2.35
CA ALA A 152 -10.83 0.01 2.86
C ALA A 152 -10.55 -1.30 3.61
N TYR A 153 -9.61 -2.09 3.13
CA TYR A 153 -9.33 -3.44 3.60
C TYR A 153 -7.98 -3.54 4.33
N PRO A 154 -7.96 -3.48 5.67
CA PRO A 154 -6.76 -3.82 6.44
C PRO A 154 -6.59 -5.34 6.48
N ILE A 155 -5.52 -5.83 5.88
CA ILE A 155 -5.21 -7.27 5.82
C ILE A 155 -4.56 -7.68 7.15
N ALA A 156 -5.42 -7.99 8.12
CA ALA A 156 -5.05 -8.19 9.53
C ALA A 156 -4.09 -9.37 9.74
N SER A 157 -4.17 -10.40 8.89
CA SER A 157 -3.23 -11.55 8.91
C SER A 157 -1.77 -11.15 8.69
N THR A 158 -1.50 -9.94 8.21
CA THR A 158 -0.14 -9.40 8.06
C THR A 158 0.40 -8.74 9.33
N GLY A 159 -0.45 -8.61 10.37
CA GLY A 159 -0.08 -7.99 11.63
C GLY A 159 0.12 -6.47 11.55
N ALA A 160 0.87 -5.94 12.49
CA ALA A 160 1.29 -4.53 12.55
C ALA A 160 0.11 -3.54 12.54
N ALA A 161 0.21 -2.41 11.82
CA ALA A 161 -0.87 -1.42 11.73
C ALA A 161 -2.16 -2.00 11.15
N ALA A 162 -2.06 -2.91 10.17
CA ALA A 162 -3.23 -3.54 9.56
C ALA A 162 -4.07 -4.33 10.59
N LEU A 163 -3.42 -5.02 11.54
CA LEU A 163 -4.11 -5.71 12.63
C LEU A 163 -4.82 -4.72 13.56
N SER A 164 -4.14 -3.65 13.96
CA SER A 164 -4.74 -2.62 14.82
C SER A 164 -5.96 -1.93 14.17
N LEU A 165 -5.88 -1.67 12.88
CA LEU A 165 -6.98 -1.10 12.09
C LEU A 165 -8.18 -2.06 11.99
N PHE A 166 -7.91 -3.34 11.74
CA PHE A 166 -8.93 -4.37 11.72
C PHE A 166 -9.66 -4.47 13.07
N GLU A 167 -8.92 -4.57 14.18
CA GLU A 167 -9.48 -4.67 15.52
C GLU A 167 -10.35 -3.46 15.88
N ARG A 168 -9.98 -2.27 15.40
CA ARG A 168 -10.70 -1.02 15.67
C ARG A 168 -11.97 -0.84 14.82
N TYR A 169 -11.93 -1.22 13.54
CA TYR A 169 -12.93 -0.79 12.58
C TYR A 169 -13.80 -1.90 11.98
N MET A 170 -13.32 -3.14 11.94
CA MET A 170 -14.03 -4.23 11.27
C MET A 170 -13.71 -5.64 11.79
N PRO A 171 -13.75 -5.83 13.13
CA PRO A 171 -13.40 -7.12 13.75
C PRO A 171 -14.31 -8.27 13.32
N GLU A 172 -15.48 -7.97 12.76
CA GLU A 172 -16.43 -8.94 12.21
C GLU A 172 -16.01 -9.52 10.86
N ARG A 173 -15.13 -8.81 10.11
CA ARG A 173 -14.64 -9.23 8.78
C ARG A 173 -13.51 -10.27 8.92
N ARG A 174 -13.84 -11.42 9.52
CA ARG A 174 -12.87 -12.46 9.89
C ARG A 174 -11.98 -12.95 8.74
N GLU A 175 -12.46 -12.86 7.49
CA GLU A 175 -11.67 -13.21 6.31
C GLU A 175 -10.39 -12.37 6.15
N LEU A 176 -10.37 -11.13 6.67
CA LEU A 176 -9.19 -10.26 6.64
C LEU A 176 -8.09 -10.71 7.61
N LEU A 177 -8.45 -11.49 8.63
CA LEU A 177 -7.53 -12.05 9.63
C LEU A 177 -7.18 -13.51 9.33
N ASP A 178 -8.16 -14.32 8.92
CA ASP A 178 -8.05 -15.78 8.93
C ASP A 178 -7.75 -16.38 7.55
N ASP A 179 -8.04 -15.68 6.43
CA ASP A 179 -7.81 -16.22 5.08
C ASP A 179 -6.42 -15.86 4.54
N LEU A 180 -5.51 -16.82 4.61
CA LEU A 180 -4.14 -16.67 4.12
C LEU A 180 -4.01 -16.97 2.61
N ARG A 181 -5.09 -17.33 1.93
CA ARG A 181 -5.14 -17.52 0.47
C ARG A 181 -5.29 -16.16 -0.21
N TYR A 182 -4.29 -15.30 -0.06
CA TYR A 182 -4.35 -13.89 -0.45
C TYR A 182 -4.84 -13.64 -1.88
N LEU A 183 -4.43 -14.46 -2.86
CA LEU A 183 -4.89 -14.28 -4.24
C LEU A 183 -6.40 -14.43 -4.36
N SER A 184 -6.96 -15.48 -3.78
CA SER A 184 -8.41 -15.72 -3.78
C SER A 184 -9.15 -14.67 -2.94
N LEU A 185 -8.55 -14.26 -1.81
CA LEU A 185 -9.09 -13.21 -0.95
C LEU A 185 -9.21 -11.89 -1.75
N PHE A 186 -8.13 -11.42 -2.38
CA PHE A 186 -8.18 -10.16 -3.14
C PHE A 186 -9.13 -10.22 -4.32
N ARG A 187 -9.20 -11.34 -5.04
CA ARG A 187 -10.19 -11.49 -6.13
C ARG A 187 -11.61 -11.32 -5.62
N ARG A 188 -11.97 -11.93 -4.49
CA ARG A 188 -13.28 -11.75 -3.88
C ARG A 188 -13.54 -10.32 -3.40
N LEU A 189 -12.57 -9.73 -2.66
CA LEU A 189 -12.72 -8.39 -2.10
C LEU A 189 -12.85 -7.31 -3.19
N LEU A 190 -12.15 -7.49 -4.31
CA LEU A 190 -12.11 -6.53 -5.42
C LEU A 190 -13.08 -6.84 -6.56
N GLY A 191 -13.83 -7.95 -6.48
CA GLY A 191 -14.74 -8.36 -7.55
C GLY A 191 -14.04 -8.71 -8.87
N ILE A 192 -12.82 -9.27 -8.79
CA ILE A 192 -12.03 -9.66 -9.96
C ILE A 192 -12.28 -11.14 -10.24
N GLU A 193 -12.77 -11.44 -11.43
CA GLU A 193 -12.96 -12.84 -11.87
C GLU A 193 -11.61 -13.59 -12.01
N PRO A 194 -11.63 -14.92 -11.85
CA PRO A 194 -10.43 -15.76 -11.97
C PRO A 194 -9.72 -15.66 -13.31
#